data_1ca649383695d623d3fe60523184c695
#
_entry.id   1ca649383695d623d3fe60523184c695
#
_cell.length_a   1.000
_cell.length_b   1.000
_cell.length_c   1.000
_cell.angle_alpha   90.00
_cell.angle_beta   90.00
_cell.angle_gamma   90.00
#
_symmetry.space_group_name_H-M   'P 1'
#
loop_
_entity.id
_entity.type
_entity.pdbx_description
1 polymer ?
#
loop_
_entity_poly.entity_id
_entity_poly.type
_entity_poly.pdbx_seq_one_letter_code
_entity_poly.pdbx_strand_id
1 'polypeptide(L)'
;MNAKQITDYVFALHADITNAKYFEGMWPIPHGVTLNSYIVKGEKIALIDLYRDWENAPEQINIQLSSIGLSVQDIDYIILNHLEPDHSDFLQKFHQLNPSAQIISTEKGIALAKNFCKAGEGNYRTVKTGDALDLGNDIILNFVEVPNVHWPETMVTYDPKSAILFSCDAFGSYGKTGDRIFDDEFTSEEHLFYEKESLRYYANIVASFSTFVKTAINKLADITIKVVAPSHGIIWRKNPEKIIQRYVKYAGYNTGGKQENKICVIYGSMYGNTKKGVDAVVEGIKQKAEELESQGLVAPEVSVLEIPATDASFVLAEAYESAGIVMAMPTYEYKMFPPAAYILNLFARKHFVGKKSLRIGSWGWIGGAKREYDEAITPLKWEELE
;
A
#
# COMPACT_ATOMS: atom_id res chain seq x y z
N MET A 1 -1.55 -19.61 17.21
CA MET A 1 -2.47 -18.61 16.61
C MET A 1 -3.56 -19.37 15.87
N ASN A 2 -4.83 -19.03 16.03
CA ASN A 2 -5.96 -19.71 15.37
C ASN A 2 -6.49 -18.86 14.23
N ALA A 3 -7.12 -19.48 13.23
CA ALA A 3 -7.87 -18.78 12.21
C ALA A 3 -8.93 -17.86 12.86
N LYS A 4 -9.16 -16.69 12.28
CA LYS A 4 -10.08 -15.70 12.81
C LYS A 4 -11.39 -15.73 12.00
N GLN A 5 -12.49 -15.96 12.68
CA GLN A 5 -13.79 -16.03 12.04
C GLN A 5 -14.30 -14.64 11.65
N ILE A 6 -14.68 -14.46 10.38
CA ILE A 6 -15.35 -13.25 9.86
C ILE A 6 -16.85 -13.49 9.83
N THR A 7 -17.28 -14.64 9.27
CA THR A 7 -18.67 -15.12 9.26
C THR A 7 -18.71 -16.61 9.57
N ASP A 8 -19.89 -17.24 9.58
CA ASP A 8 -20.03 -18.68 9.85
C ASP A 8 -19.26 -19.56 8.85
N TYR A 9 -18.91 -19.03 7.68
CA TYR A 9 -18.24 -19.76 6.60
C TYR A 9 -17.00 -19.06 6.02
N VAL A 10 -16.66 -17.86 6.52
CA VAL A 10 -15.46 -17.11 6.09
C VAL A 10 -14.50 -16.94 7.25
N PHE A 11 -13.24 -17.31 7.02
CA PHE A 11 -12.17 -17.24 8.01
C PHE A 11 -10.95 -16.52 7.44
N ALA A 12 -10.33 -15.67 8.23
CA ALA A 12 -9.03 -15.08 7.92
C ALA A 12 -7.91 -15.94 8.52
N LEU A 13 -6.91 -16.19 7.71
CA LEU A 13 -5.61 -16.76 8.08
C LEU A 13 -4.60 -15.62 8.01
N HIS A 14 -3.71 -15.50 8.99
CA HIS A 14 -2.76 -14.39 8.99
C HIS A 14 -1.41 -14.78 9.56
N ALA A 15 -0.36 -14.12 9.09
CA ALA A 15 1.00 -14.27 9.59
C ALA A 15 1.67 -12.90 9.66
N ASP A 16 2.31 -12.61 10.79
CA ASP A 16 3.11 -11.41 10.97
C ASP A 16 4.55 -11.65 10.55
N ILE A 17 5.06 -10.78 9.68
CA ILE A 17 6.43 -10.74 9.25
C ILE A 17 7.14 -9.64 10.05
N THR A 18 8.11 -10.00 10.86
CA THR A 18 8.72 -9.11 11.87
C THR A 18 10.23 -8.97 11.76
N ASN A 19 10.91 -9.93 11.15
CA ASN A 19 12.38 -9.93 11.04
C ASN A 19 12.86 -9.45 9.66
N ALA A 20 11.98 -9.38 8.68
CA ALA A 20 12.31 -8.78 7.39
C ALA A 20 12.58 -7.29 7.55
N LYS A 21 13.69 -6.85 6.96
CA LYS A 21 14.06 -5.42 7.00
C LYS A 21 13.29 -4.59 5.98
N TYR A 22 12.97 -5.19 4.83
CA TYR A 22 12.40 -4.48 3.68
C TYR A 22 11.24 -5.25 3.07
N PHE A 23 10.20 -4.52 2.70
CA PHE A 23 9.15 -4.93 1.77
C PHE A 23 9.63 -4.61 0.34
N GLU A 24 9.33 -5.45 -0.64
CA GLU A 24 9.86 -5.35 -2.02
C GLU A 24 11.41 -5.18 -2.11
N GLY A 25 12.15 -5.56 -1.05
CA GLY A 25 13.60 -5.37 -0.99
C GLY A 25 14.07 -3.90 -0.87
N MET A 26 13.16 -2.96 -0.71
CA MET A 26 13.43 -1.52 -0.85
C MET A 26 12.80 -0.68 0.28
N TRP A 27 11.61 -1.01 0.74
CA TRP A 27 10.87 -0.22 1.70
C TRP A 27 11.04 -0.77 3.12
N PRO A 28 11.67 -0.04 4.05
CA PRO A 28 11.85 -0.54 5.40
C PRO A 28 10.51 -0.74 6.11
N ILE A 29 10.38 -1.87 6.79
CA ILE A 29 9.21 -2.22 7.59
C ILE A 29 9.57 -2.41 9.07
N PRO A 30 9.97 -1.35 9.78
CA PRO A 30 10.42 -1.45 11.18
C PRO A 30 9.33 -1.96 12.12
N HIS A 31 8.07 -1.84 11.72
CA HIS A 31 6.90 -2.32 12.47
C HIS A 31 6.33 -3.63 11.89
N GLY A 32 7.07 -4.28 10.99
CA GLY A 32 6.62 -5.49 10.30
C GLY A 32 5.51 -5.24 9.28
N VAL A 33 4.93 -6.34 8.82
CA VAL A 33 3.74 -6.36 7.95
C VAL A 33 2.96 -7.65 8.23
N THR A 34 1.64 -7.60 8.16
CA THR A 34 0.79 -8.79 8.23
C THR A 34 0.47 -9.28 6.83
N LEU A 35 0.55 -10.59 6.61
CA LEU A 35 0.04 -11.28 5.43
C LEU A 35 -1.32 -11.89 5.80
N ASN A 36 -2.36 -11.63 5.02
CA ASN A 36 -3.69 -12.20 5.18
C ASN A 36 -4.07 -13.05 3.97
N SER A 37 -4.63 -14.21 4.25
CA SER A 37 -5.30 -15.09 3.28
C SER A 37 -6.67 -15.45 3.83
N TYR A 38 -7.57 -15.96 2.99
CA TYR A 38 -8.94 -16.17 3.42
C TYR A 38 -9.47 -17.54 3.00
N ILE A 39 -10.19 -18.21 3.90
CA ILE A 39 -10.94 -19.42 3.60
C ILE A 39 -12.42 -19.06 3.45
N VAL A 40 -13.03 -19.52 2.36
CA VAL A 40 -14.49 -19.51 2.17
C VAL A 40 -14.96 -20.95 2.06
N LYS A 41 -15.82 -21.37 2.99
CA LYS A 41 -16.22 -22.76 3.21
C LYS A 41 -17.68 -22.99 2.81
N GLY A 42 -17.91 -23.44 1.56
CA GLY A 42 -19.18 -23.98 1.07
C GLY A 42 -19.21 -25.52 1.16
N GLU A 43 -19.83 -26.17 0.17
CA GLU A 43 -19.63 -27.60 -0.12
C GLU A 43 -18.23 -27.82 -0.68
N LYS A 44 -17.72 -26.81 -1.40
CA LYS A 44 -16.37 -26.67 -1.87
C LYS A 44 -15.64 -25.58 -1.08
N ILE A 45 -14.34 -25.74 -0.91
CA ILE A 45 -13.52 -24.85 -0.11
C ILE A 45 -12.59 -24.04 -1.01
N ALA A 46 -12.67 -22.71 -0.91
CA ALA A 46 -11.76 -21.79 -1.59
C ALA A 46 -10.78 -21.16 -0.62
N LEU A 47 -9.52 -21.14 -1.00
CA LEU A 47 -8.46 -20.33 -0.39
C LEU A 47 -8.20 -19.14 -1.30
N ILE A 48 -8.34 -17.93 -0.75
CA ILE A 48 -8.13 -16.67 -1.48
C ILE A 48 -6.80 -16.07 -1.08
N ASP A 49 -5.96 -15.83 -2.06
CA ASP A 49 -4.55 -15.46 -1.99
C ASP A 49 -3.73 -16.42 -1.13
N LEU A 50 -2.48 -16.55 -1.51
CA LEU A 50 -1.50 -17.33 -0.76
C LEU A 50 -0.60 -16.37 0.02
N TYR A 51 0.61 -16.77 0.23
CA TYR A 51 1.64 -16.05 0.93
C TYR A 51 3.01 -16.50 0.41
N ARG A 52 4.01 -15.78 0.79
CA ARG A 52 5.39 -16.16 0.57
C ARG A 52 5.86 -17.12 1.68
N ASP A 53 6.80 -18.00 1.36
CA ASP A 53 7.57 -18.76 2.37
C ASP A 53 8.52 -17.80 3.12
N TRP A 54 7.95 -17.09 4.07
CA TRP A 54 8.57 -15.98 4.79
C TRP A 54 8.32 -16.15 6.28
N GLU A 55 9.37 -16.21 7.09
CA GLU A 55 9.31 -16.32 8.56
C GLU A 55 8.34 -17.39 9.10
N ASN A 56 8.32 -18.58 8.52
CA ASN A 56 7.39 -19.67 8.86
C ASN A 56 5.89 -19.36 8.61
N ALA A 57 5.55 -18.39 7.78
CA ALA A 57 4.16 -18.10 7.42
C ALA A 57 3.41 -19.37 6.94
N PRO A 58 3.98 -20.26 6.08
CA PRO A 58 3.32 -21.50 5.68
C PRO A 58 2.91 -22.40 6.85
N GLU A 59 3.77 -22.54 7.85
CA GLU A 59 3.46 -23.35 9.02
C GLU A 59 2.39 -22.72 9.91
N GLN A 60 2.43 -21.41 10.09
CA GLN A 60 1.39 -20.66 10.81
C GLN A 60 0.03 -20.83 10.14
N ILE A 61 -0.04 -20.75 8.82
CA ILE A 61 -1.26 -20.96 8.05
C ILE A 61 -1.76 -22.40 8.18
N ASN A 62 -0.89 -23.41 8.12
CA ASN A 62 -1.28 -24.81 8.34
C ASN A 62 -1.87 -25.04 9.73
N ILE A 63 -1.31 -24.44 10.77
CA ILE A 63 -1.86 -24.49 12.13
C ILE A 63 -3.25 -23.85 12.16
N GLN A 64 -3.44 -22.72 11.49
CA GLN A 64 -4.71 -22.03 11.43
C GLN A 64 -5.77 -22.83 10.64
N LEU A 65 -5.41 -23.44 9.52
CA LEU A 65 -6.28 -24.37 8.80
C LEU A 65 -6.75 -25.51 9.72
N SER A 66 -5.81 -26.13 10.45
CA SER A 66 -6.12 -27.19 11.40
C SER A 66 -7.05 -26.73 12.52
N SER A 67 -6.98 -25.46 12.94
CA SER A 67 -7.85 -24.90 14.00
C SER A 67 -9.34 -24.80 13.59
N ILE A 68 -9.62 -24.85 12.28
CA ILE A 68 -10.97 -24.87 11.71
C ILE A 68 -11.34 -26.22 11.08
N GLY A 69 -10.56 -27.26 11.41
CA GLY A 69 -10.77 -28.64 10.97
C GLY A 69 -10.43 -28.86 9.49
N LEU A 70 -9.52 -28.09 8.92
CA LEU A 70 -9.09 -28.19 7.54
C LEU A 70 -7.57 -28.48 7.43
N SER A 71 -7.21 -29.01 6.29
CA SER A 71 -5.83 -29.18 5.83
C SER A 71 -5.69 -28.65 4.40
N VAL A 72 -4.46 -28.58 3.90
CA VAL A 72 -4.21 -28.17 2.51
C VAL A 72 -4.94 -29.08 1.51
N GLN A 73 -5.12 -30.37 1.83
CA GLN A 73 -5.77 -31.36 0.97
C GLN A 73 -7.28 -31.14 0.82
N ASP A 74 -7.90 -30.38 1.74
CA ASP A 74 -9.33 -30.08 1.70
C ASP A 74 -9.68 -28.87 0.80
N ILE A 75 -8.67 -28.16 0.31
CA ILE A 75 -8.88 -26.98 -0.53
C ILE A 75 -9.18 -27.41 -1.98
N ASP A 76 -10.38 -27.08 -2.45
CA ASP A 76 -10.82 -27.34 -3.84
C ASP A 76 -10.30 -26.24 -4.82
N TYR A 77 -10.25 -24.99 -4.38
CA TYR A 77 -9.90 -23.83 -5.20
C TYR A 77 -8.86 -22.95 -4.55
N ILE A 78 -7.89 -22.51 -5.33
CA ILE A 78 -6.95 -21.45 -4.99
C ILE A 78 -7.28 -20.26 -5.88
N ILE A 79 -7.80 -19.18 -5.30
CA ILE A 79 -8.11 -17.95 -6.01
C ILE A 79 -6.96 -16.98 -5.77
N LEU A 80 -6.29 -16.58 -6.85
CA LEU A 80 -5.18 -15.62 -6.81
C LEU A 80 -5.64 -14.29 -7.38
N ASN A 81 -5.92 -13.34 -6.50
CA ASN A 81 -6.28 -11.98 -6.88
C ASN A 81 -5.08 -11.23 -7.47
N HIS A 82 -3.87 -11.57 -6.99
CA HIS A 82 -2.62 -10.95 -7.40
C HIS A 82 -1.47 -11.97 -7.39
N LEU A 83 -0.48 -11.78 -8.24
CA LEU A 83 0.60 -12.75 -8.46
C LEU A 83 1.98 -12.27 -8.00
N GLU A 84 2.06 -11.17 -7.23
CA GLU A 84 3.31 -10.80 -6.58
C GLU A 84 3.76 -11.90 -5.62
N PRO A 85 5.08 -12.13 -5.44
CA PRO A 85 5.58 -13.27 -4.65
C PRO A 85 5.04 -13.37 -3.22
N ASP A 86 4.73 -12.25 -2.57
CA ASP A 86 4.17 -12.28 -1.21
C ASP A 86 2.73 -12.83 -1.15
N HIS A 87 2.04 -12.93 -2.31
CA HIS A 87 0.73 -13.56 -2.45
C HIS A 87 0.75 -14.87 -3.24
N SER A 88 1.88 -15.26 -3.81
CA SER A 88 1.91 -16.39 -4.77
C SER A 88 3.12 -17.32 -4.69
N ASP A 89 4.19 -16.96 -3.98
CA ASP A 89 5.45 -17.71 -3.98
C ASP A 89 5.29 -19.16 -3.45
N PHE A 90 4.32 -19.37 -2.54
CA PHE A 90 4.01 -20.70 -2.01
C PHE A 90 3.20 -21.57 -2.99
N LEU A 91 2.75 -21.04 -4.12
CA LEU A 91 1.87 -21.74 -5.07
C LEU A 91 2.47 -23.06 -5.58
N GLN A 92 3.75 -23.06 -5.94
CA GLN A 92 4.43 -24.29 -6.42
C GLN A 92 4.36 -25.40 -5.38
N LYS A 93 4.69 -25.08 -4.12
CA LYS A 93 4.70 -26.06 -3.03
C LYS A 93 3.27 -26.48 -2.65
N PHE A 94 2.33 -25.54 -2.66
CA PHE A 94 0.93 -25.85 -2.43
C PHE A 94 0.40 -26.83 -3.48
N HIS A 95 0.69 -26.61 -4.76
CA HIS A 95 0.28 -27.52 -5.84
C HIS A 95 0.91 -28.92 -5.70
N GLN A 96 2.13 -29.02 -5.20
CA GLN A 96 2.75 -30.34 -4.88
C GLN A 96 2.01 -31.06 -3.75
N LEU A 97 1.52 -30.32 -2.75
CA LEU A 97 0.79 -30.88 -1.61
C LEU A 97 -0.66 -31.23 -1.98
N ASN A 98 -1.28 -30.44 -2.86
CA ASN A 98 -2.66 -30.65 -3.34
C ASN A 98 -2.76 -30.41 -4.85
N PRO A 99 -2.38 -31.40 -5.69
CA PRO A 99 -2.43 -31.26 -7.15
C PRO A 99 -3.85 -31.19 -7.72
N SER A 100 -4.87 -31.56 -6.93
CA SER A 100 -6.28 -31.55 -7.35
C SER A 100 -6.91 -30.16 -7.24
N ALA A 101 -6.37 -29.24 -6.43
CA ALA A 101 -6.90 -27.90 -6.29
C ALA A 101 -6.86 -27.15 -7.64
N GLN A 102 -7.98 -26.54 -8.00
CA GLN A 102 -8.06 -25.70 -9.20
C GLN A 102 -7.55 -24.30 -8.90
N ILE A 103 -6.60 -23.82 -9.68
CA ILE A 103 -6.03 -22.48 -9.56
C ILE A 103 -6.86 -21.52 -10.44
N ILE A 104 -7.40 -20.47 -9.82
CA ILE A 104 -8.30 -19.49 -10.44
C ILE A 104 -7.65 -18.11 -10.39
N SER A 105 -7.55 -17.46 -11.56
CA SER A 105 -7.10 -16.06 -11.67
C SER A 105 -7.53 -15.48 -13.04
N THR A 106 -7.16 -14.23 -13.29
CA THR A 106 -7.32 -13.63 -14.63
C THR A 106 -6.45 -14.35 -15.67
N GLU A 107 -6.68 -14.13 -16.95
CA GLU A 107 -5.84 -14.69 -18.02
C GLU A 107 -4.36 -14.34 -17.83
N LYS A 108 -4.08 -13.07 -17.52
CA LYS A 108 -2.70 -12.63 -17.22
C LYS A 108 -2.16 -13.26 -15.95
N GLY A 109 -2.99 -13.40 -14.91
CA GLY A 109 -2.63 -14.06 -13.67
C GLY A 109 -2.26 -15.53 -13.89
N ILE A 110 -3.03 -16.28 -14.66
CA ILE A 110 -2.69 -17.67 -15.02
C ILE A 110 -1.36 -17.74 -15.81
N ALA A 111 -1.11 -16.78 -16.71
CA ALA A 111 0.17 -16.74 -17.42
C ALA A 111 1.36 -16.50 -16.46
N LEU A 112 1.20 -15.61 -15.47
CA LEU A 112 2.20 -15.39 -14.43
C LEU A 112 2.37 -16.61 -13.53
N ALA A 113 1.28 -17.24 -13.07
CA ALA A 113 1.32 -18.46 -12.25
C ALA A 113 2.13 -19.56 -12.92
N LYS A 114 1.93 -19.80 -14.22
CA LYS A 114 2.69 -20.80 -14.99
C LYS A 114 4.16 -20.46 -15.15
N ASN A 115 4.48 -19.22 -15.47
CA ASN A 115 5.83 -18.80 -15.84
C ASN A 115 6.67 -18.37 -14.63
N PHE A 116 6.06 -17.67 -13.68
CA PHE A 116 6.72 -17.02 -12.56
C PHE A 116 6.72 -17.89 -11.31
N CYS A 117 5.55 -18.44 -10.94
CA CYS A 117 5.43 -19.29 -9.75
C CYS A 117 5.77 -20.76 -10.02
N LYS A 118 6.12 -21.12 -11.27
CA LYS A 118 6.49 -22.50 -11.68
C LYS A 118 5.49 -23.58 -11.22
N ALA A 119 4.22 -23.25 -11.18
CA ALA A 119 3.16 -24.16 -10.74
C ALA A 119 2.87 -25.29 -11.75
N GLY A 120 3.66 -25.39 -12.84
CA GLY A 120 3.60 -26.46 -13.82
C GLY A 120 2.30 -26.49 -14.65
N GLU A 121 1.94 -27.66 -15.13
CA GLU A 121 0.67 -27.94 -15.81
C GLU A 121 -0.42 -28.26 -14.76
N GLY A 122 -0.83 -27.22 -14.02
CA GLY A 122 -1.90 -27.34 -13.02
C GLY A 122 -3.32 -27.29 -13.62
N ASN A 123 -4.29 -27.58 -12.79
CA ASN A 123 -5.71 -27.39 -13.12
C ASN A 123 -6.06 -25.90 -13.03
N TYR A 124 -6.00 -25.17 -14.16
CA TYR A 124 -6.22 -23.74 -14.20
C TYR A 124 -7.62 -23.38 -14.72
N ARG A 125 -8.23 -22.38 -14.12
CA ARG A 125 -9.45 -21.73 -14.59
C ARG A 125 -9.23 -20.22 -14.72
N THR A 126 -9.40 -19.69 -15.91
CA THR A 126 -9.39 -18.24 -16.16
C THR A 126 -10.76 -17.66 -15.86
N VAL A 127 -10.75 -16.50 -15.19
CA VAL A 127 -11.94 -15.70 -14.87
C VAL A 127 -11.76 -14.24 -15.27
N LYS A 128 -12.87 -13.54 -15.46
CA LYS A 128 -12.93 -12.11 -15.79
C LYS A 128 -14.06 -11.43 -15.03
N THR A 129 -14.15 -10.12 -15.13
CA THR A 129 -15.25 -9.35 -14.55
C THR A 129 -16.62 -9.91 -14.97
N GLY A 130 -17.46 -10.20 -13.98
CA GLY A 130 -18.80 -10.76 -14.14
C GLY A 130 -18.87 -12.28 -14.08
N ASP A 131 -17.73 -12.99 -14.09
CA ASP A 131 -17.72 -14.42 -13.83
C ASP A 131 -17.95 -14.71 -12.35
N ALA A 132 -18.46 -15.91 -12.05
CA ALA A 132 -18.75 -16.36 -10.70
C ALA A 132 -18.24 -17.79 -10.45
N LEU A 133 -17.99 -18.10 -9.18
CA LEU A 133 -17.66 -19.42 -8.67
C LEU A 133 -18.69 -19.83 -7.61
N ASP A 134 -19.43 -20.88 -7.89
CA ASP A 134 -20.36 -21.49 -6.94
C ASP A 134 -19.60 -22.49 -6.04
N LEU A 135 -19.65 -22.28 -4.74
CA LEU A 135 -19.06 -23.16 -3.73
C LEU A 135 -20.08 -24.10 -3.10
N GLY A 136 -21.37 -24.07 -3.54
CA GLY A 136 -22.47 -24.75 -2.87
C GLY A 136 -22.99 -23.99 -1.64
N ASN A 137 -24.08 -24.47 -1.04
CA ASN A 137 -24.70 -23.85 0.14
C ASN A 137 -25.08 -22.36 -0.06
N ASP A 138 -25.47 -21.98 -1.28
CA ASP A 138 -25.78 -20.60 -1.67
C ASP A 138 -24.58 -19.62 -1.48
N ILE A 139 -23.35 -20.13 -1.54
CA ILE A 139 -22.12 -19.32 -1.47
C ILE A 139 -21.56 -19.18 -2.87
N ILE A 140 -21.61 -17.97 -3.41
CA ILE A 140 -21.13 -17.62 -4.74
C ILE A 140 -20.09 -16.51 -4.61
N LEU A 141 -18.93 -16.70 -5.23
CA LEU A 141 -17.89 -15.68 -5.30
C LEU A 141 -17.88 -15.02 -6.68
N ASN A 142 -17.92 -13.72 -6.73
CA ASN A 142 -17.88 -12.92 -7.96
C ASN A 142 -16.48 -12.33 -8.17
N PHE A 143 -16.04 -12.19 -9.42
CA PHE A 143 -14.74 -11.66 -9.78
C PHE A 143 -14.86 -10.31 -10.49
N VAL A 144 -13.99 -9.37 -10.13
CA VAL A 144 -13.88 -8.06 -10.77
C VAL A 144 -12.41 -7.76 -11.05
N GLU A 145 -12.07 -7.63 -12.34
CA GLU A 145 -10.72 -7.22 -12.74
C GLU A 145 -10.48 -5.75 -12.39
N VAL A 146 -9.37 -5.48 -11.70
CA VAL A 146 -8.90 -4.14 -11.32
C VAL A 146 -7.44 -3.96 -11.76
N PRO A 147 -7.18 -4.01 -13.08
CA PRO A 147 -5.82 -4.03 -13.62
C PRO A 147 -5.03 -2.81 -13.16
N ASN A 148 -3.75 -3.03 -12.86
CA ASN A 148 -2.82 -2.05 -12.33
C ASN A 148 -3.19 -1.50 -10.93
N VAL A 149 -3.86 -2.31 -10.12
CA VAL A 149 -3.99 -2.05 -8.68
C VAL A 149 -3.32 -3.19 -7.88
N HIS A 150 -1.95 -3.32 -7.83
CA HIS A 150 -1.05 -2.41 -8.58
C HIS A 150 -0.34 -3.09 -9.78
N TRP A 151 -0.57 -4.38 -10.05
CA TRP A 151 -0.07 -5.11 -11.22
C TRP A 151 -1.17 -5.31 -12.28
N PRO A 152 -0.78 -5.62 -13.56
CA PRO A 152 -1.72 -5.62 -14.69
C PRO A 152 -2.73 -6.78 -14.68
N GLU A 153 -2.50 -7.83 -13.89
CA GLU A 153 -3.37 -9.00 -13.77
C GLU A 153 -4.35 -8.92 -12.61
N THR A 154 -4.22 -7.92 -11.74
CA THR A 154 -4.93 -7.85 -10.46
C THR A 154 -6.45 -7.87 -10.64
N MET A 155 -7.10 -8.67 -9.81
CA MET A 155 -8.55 -8.70 -9.62
C MET A 155 -8.91 -8.64 -8.14
N VAL A 156 -10.17 -8.46 -7.84
CA VAL A 156 -10.74 -8.64 -6.50
C VAL A 156 -11.80 -9.72 -6.55
N THR A 157 -11.97 -10.42 -5.42
CA THR A 157 -13.03 -11.41 -5.22
C THR A 157 -14.07 -10.82 -4.28
N TYR A 158 -15.35 -11.00 -4.59
CA TYR A 158 -16.45 -10.48 -3.79
C TYR A 158 -17.43 -11.57 -3.42
N ASP A 159 -17.77 -11.67 -2.14
CA ASP A 159 -18.84 -12.51 -1.60
C ASP A 159 -20.12 -11.67 -1.42
N PRO A 160 -21.13 -11.77 -2.29
CA PRO A 160 -22.37 -11.00 -2.16
C PRO A 160 -23.24 -11.43 -0.99
N LYS A 161 -23.12 -12.67 -0.49
CA LYS A 161 -23.94 -13.20 0.61
C LYS A 161 -23.60 -12.50 1.92
N SER A 162 -22.31 -12.27 2.20
CA SER A 162 -21.84 -11.56 3.39
C SER A 162 -21.35 -10.14 3.10
N ALA A 163 -21.38 -9.72 1.83
CA ALA A 163 -20.88 -8.42 1.38
C ALA A 163 -19.40 -8.19 1.74
N ILE A 164 -18.55 -9.21 1.52
CA ILE A 164 -17.12 -9.17 1.79
C ILE A 164 -16.34 -8.93 0.49
N LEU A 165 -15.49 -7.91 0.49
CA LEU A 165 -14.54 -7.64 -0.58
C LEU A 165 -13.15 -8.15 -0.18
N PHE A 166 -12.66 -9.19 -0.83
CA PHE A 166 -11.28 -9.65 -0.75
C PHE A 166 -10.45 -8.85 -1.75
N SER A 167 -9.76 -7.86 -1.26
CA SER A 167 -9.23 -6.76 -2.08
C SER A 167 -7.76 -6.89 -2.43
N CYS A 168 -7.09 -7.94 -1.99
CA CYS A 168 -5.65 -8.11 -2.09
C CYS A 168 -4.91 -6.88 -1.54
N ASP A 169 -3.99 -6.29 -2.28
CA ASP A 169 -3.20 -5.14 -1.87
C ASP A 169 -3.99 -3.84 -1.68
N ALA A 170 -5.09 -3.71 -2.41
CA ALA A 170 -5.94 -2.55 -2.22
C ALA A 170 -6.45 -2.48 -0.78
N PHE A 171 -6.41 -1.28 -0.20
CA PHE A 171 -6.78 -1.02 1.18
C PHE A 171 -5.82 -1.57 2.25
N GLY A 172 -4.65 -2.05 1.84
CA GLY A 172 -3.60 -2.58 2.70
C GLY A 172 -2.84 -1.51 3.49
N SER A 173 -2.03 -1.98 4.44
CA SER A 173 -1.11 -1.16 5.24
C SER A 173 0.10 -1.96 5.68
N TYR A 174 1.21 -1.26 5.95
CA TYR A 174 2.29 -1.83 6.75
C TYR A 174 1.86 -1.93 8.23
N GLY A 175 2.72 -2.51 9.04
CA GLY A 175 2.50 -2.76 10.46
C GLY A 175 1.92 -4.15 10.73
N LYS A 176 2.52 -4.86 11.68
CA LYS A 176 1.99 -6.14 12.15
C LYS A 176 0.75 -5.92 13.02
N THR A 177 -0.21 -6.83 12.93
CA THR A 177 -1.48 -6.74 13.67
C THR A 177 -1.49 -7.59 14.95
N GLY A 178 -0.61 -8.57 15.07
CA GLY A 178 -0.61 -9.53 16.16
C GLY A 178 -1.84 -10.44 16.14
N ASP A 179 -2.37 -10.73 17.32
CA ASP A 179 -3.59 -11.55 17.45
C ASP A 179 -4.89 -10.80 17.13
N ARG A 180 -4.83 -9.48 17.03
CA ARG A 180 -5.96 -8.60 16.71
C ARG A 180 -5.88 -8.19 15.25
N ILE A 181 -6.83 -8.59 14.44
CA ILE A 181 -6.80 -8.31 12.99
C ILE A 181 -7.96 -7.46 12.50
N PHE A 182 -8.97 -7.22 13.34
CA PHE A 182 -10.17 -6.49 12.95
C PHE A 182 -10.14 -5.04 13.45
N ASP A 183 -10.70 -4.14 12.67
CA ASP A 183 -10.71 -2.70 12.95
C ASP A 183 -11.39 -2.32 14.29
N ASP A 184 -12.31 -3.13 14.80
CA ASP A 184 -12.99 -2.93 16.08
C ASP A 184 -12.19 -3.42 17.30
N GLU A 185 -11.04 -4.05 17.09
CA GLU A 185 -10.16 -4.55 18.15
C GLU A 185 -9.05 -3.56 18.53
N PHE A 186 -8.93 -2.45 17.81
CA PHE A 186 -7.89 -1.44 18.00
C PHE A 186 -8.41 -0.16 18.65
N THR A 187 -7.57 0.47 19.48
CA THR A 187 -7.84 1.78 20.08
C THR A 187 -7.75 2.89 19.04
N SER A 188 -8.24 4.08 19.40
CA SER A 188 -8.12 5.26 18.52
C SER A 188 -6.66 5.64 18.22
N GLU A 189 -5.75 5.48 19.19
CA GLU A 189 -4.33 5.75 19.01
C GLU A 189 -3.67 4.74 18.03
N GLU A 190 -3.99 3.45 18.19
CA GLU A 190 -3.53 2.41 17.27
C GLU A 190 -4.09 2.64 15.86
N HIS A 191 -5.31 3.11 15.73
CA HIS A 191 -5.86 3.50 14.43
C HIS A 191 -5.09 4.65 13.77
N LEU A 192 -4.57 5.62 14.53
CA LEU A 192 -3.71 6.68 13.98
C LEU A 192 -2.37 6.12 13.47
N PHE A 193 -1.83 5.13 14.17
CA PHE A 193 -0.63 4.42 13.69
C PHE A 193 -0.90 3.73 12.34
N TYR A 194 -1.98 2.92 12.25
CA TYR A 194 -2.31 2.23 10.99
C TYR A 194 -2.73 3.20 9.87
N GLU A 195 -3.24 4.37 10.19
CA GLU A 195 -3.50 5.42 9.20
C GLU A 195 -2.20 5.90 8.54
N LYS A 196 -1.18 6.18 9.35
CA LYS A 196 0.15 6.55 8.86
C LYS A 196 0.80 5.43 8.06
N GLU A 197 0.73 4.19 8.53
CA GLU A 197 1.29 3.04 7.84
C GLU A 197 0.52 2.71 6.54
N SER A 198 -0.80 2.94 6.49
CA SER A 198 -1.60 2.82 5.27
C SER A 198 -1.24 3.91 4.24
N LEU A 199 -1.05 5.16 4.68
CA LEU A 199 -0.56 6.23 3.80
C LEU A 199 0.84 5.92 3.28
N ARG A 200 1.73 5.41 4.14
CA ARG A 200 3.09 5.04 3.76
C ARG A 200 3.09 3.87 2.77
N TYR A 201 2.28 2.84 3.01
CA TYR A 201 2.08 1.74 2.07
C TYR A 201 1.57 2.27 0.72
N TYR A 202 0.53 3.11 0.74
CA TYR A 202 -0.02 3.70 -0.47
C TYR A 202 1.03 4.52 -1.25
N ALA A 203 1.75 5.42 -0.59
CA ALA A 203 2.75 6.28 -1.20
C ALA A 203 3.92 5.48 -1.82
N ASN A 204 4.31 4.38 -1.18
CA ASN A 204 5.42 3.53 -1.62
C ASN A 204 5.02 2.55 -2.73
N ILE A 205 3.85 1.90 -2.61
CA ILE A 205 3.42 0.79 -3.47
C ILE A 205 2.43 1.28 -4.54
N VAL A 206 1.36 1.94 -4.12
CA VAL A 206 0.15 2.15 -4.93
C VAL A 206 0.13 3.50 -5.67
N ALA A 207 0.82 4.52 -5.17
CA ALA A 207 0.69 5.91 -5.64
C ALA A 207 0.85 6.11 -7.15
N SER A 208 1.77 5.37 -7.79
CA SER A 208 1.97 5.41 -9.26
C SER A 208 0.71 5.05 -10.04
N PHE A 209 -0.18 4.33 -9.43
CA PHE A 209 -1.38 3.72 -10.02
C PHE A 209 -2.68 4.41 -9.56
N SER A 210 -2.62 5.58 -8.96
CA SER A 210 -3.78 6.28 -8.37
C SER A 210 -4.97 6.44 -9.33
N THR A 211 -4.73 6.62 -10.63
CA THR A 211 -5.80 6.69 -11.64
C THR A 211 -6.53 5.34 -11.77
N PHE A 212 -5.80 4.23 -11.69
CA PHE A 212 -6.38 2.89 -11.74
C PHE A 212 -7.13 2.56 -10.46
N VAL A 213 -6.60 2.98 -9.29
CA VAL A 213 -7.31 2.86 -8.01
C VAL A 213 -8.65 3.59 -8.06
N LYS A 214 -8.69 4.82 -8.57
CA LYS A 214 -9.93 5.58 -8.73
C LYS A 214 -10.92 4.85 -9.66
N THR A 215 -10.43 4.28 -10.76
CA THR A 215 -11.25 3.49 -11.67
C THR A 215 -11.79 2.23 -11.00
N ALA A 216 -10.96 1.52 -10.23
CA ALA A 216 -11.37 0.33 -9.48
C ALA A 216 -12.45 0.65 -8.45
N ILE A 217 -12.27 1.71 -7.64
CA ILE A 217 -13.28 2.15 -6.67
C ILE A 217 -14.60 2.49 -7.36
N ASN A 218 -14.57 3.19 -8.50
CA ASN A 218 -15.77 3.50 -9.27
C ASN A 218 -16.48 2.24 -9.80
N LYS A 219 -15.75 1.20 -10.21
CA LYS A 219 -16.34 -0.10 -10.61
C LYS A 219 -17.06 -0.80 -9.46
N LEU A 220 -16.61 -0.58 -8.23
CA LEU A 220 -17.15 -1.20 -7.02
C LEU A 220 -18.22 -0.33 -6.33
N ALA A 221 -18.53 0.86 -6.88
CA ALA A 221 -19.41 1.84 -6.22
C ALA A 221 -20.87 1.34 -6.03
N ASP A 222 -21.33 0.47 -6.93
CA ASP A 222 -22.72 -0.04 -6.92
C ASP A 222 -22.90 -1.30 -6.06
N ILE A 223 -21.82 -1.83 -5.47
CA ILE A 223 -21.92 -3.01 -4.59
C ILE A 223 -21.86 -2.61 -3.12
N THR A 224 -22.66 -3.32 -2.31
CA THR A 224 -22.61 -3.13 -0.87
C THR A 224 -21.40 -3.82 -0.29
N ILE A 225 -20.52 -3.10 0.42
CA ILE A 225 -19.34 -3.65 1.09
C ILE A 225 -19.53 -3.50 2.60
N LYS A 226 -19.65 -4.61 3.32
CA LYS A 226 -19.72 -4.65 4.79
C LYS A 226 -18.39 -5.03 5.43
N VAL A 227 -17.51 -5.70 4.68
CA VAL A 227 -16.17 -6.05 5.11
C VAL A 227 -15.19 -5.79 3.96
N VAL A 228 -14.10 -5.10 4.27
CA VAL A 228 -12.92 -5.02 3.39
C VAL A 228 -11.85 -5.91 3.99
N ALA A 229 -11.43 -6.91 3.22
CA ALA A 229 -10.51 -7.97 3.61
C ALA A 229 -9.22 -7.90 2.73
N PRO A 230 -8.25 -7.00 3.09
CA PRO A 230 -7.01 -6.83 2.33
C PRO A 230 -5.98 -7.90 2.68
N SER A 231 -5.01 -8.11 1.81
CA SER A 231 -3.91 -9.05 2.05
C SER A 231 -2.86 -8.52 3.04
N HIS A 232 -2.89 -7.22 3.37
CA HIS A 232 -1.97 -6.62 4.35
C HIS A 232 -2.70 -5.75 5.37
N GLY A 233 -2.29 -5.89 6.66
CA GLY A 233 -2.79 -5.04 7.74
C GLY A 233 -4.18 -5.42 8.24
N ILE A 234 -4.97 -4.42 8.61
CA ILE A 234 -6.25 -4.56 9.31
C ILE A 234 -7.36 -5.01 8.36
N ILE A 235 -8.22 -5.94 8.82
CA ILE A 235 -9.49 -6.29 8.19
C ILE A 235 -10.58 -5.36 8.74
N TRP A 236 -11.29 -4.69 7.84
CA TRP A 236 -12.29 -3.67 8.19
C TRP A 236 -13.69 -4.28 8.16
N ARG A 237 -14.22 -4.68 9.32
CA ARG A 237 -15.56 -5.27 9.45
C ARG A 237 -16.58 -4.35 10.12
N LYS A 238 -16.13 -3.39 10.92
CA LYS A 238 -17.00 -2.45 11.61
C LYS A 238 -17.18 -1.15 10.84
N ASN A 239 -16.08 -0.62 10.28
CA ASN A 239 -16.07 0.64 9.57
C ASN A 239 -15.34 0.52 8.21
N PRO A 240 -15.80 -0.34 7.28
CA PRO A 240 -15.15 -0.53 5.98
C PRO A 240 -15.09 0.76 5.16
N GLU A 241 -16.09 1.61 5.30
CA GLU A 241 -16.15 2.91 4.64
C GLU A 241 -14.95 3.80 4.98
N LYS A 242 -14.43 3.69 6.20
CA LYS A 242 -13.27 4.49 6.64
C LYS A 242 -12.04 4.25 5.78
N ILE A 243 -11.71 2.99 5.47
CA ILE A 243 -10.54 2.68 4.63
C ILE A 243 -10.82 2.98 3.15
N ILE A 244 -12.04 2.76 2.67
CA ILE A 244 -12.44 3.10 1.30
C ILE A 244 -12.26 4.61 1.08
N GLN A 245 -12.79 5.46 1.96
CA GLN A 245 -12.65 6.91 1.88
C GLN A 245 -11.19 7.38 1.97
N ARG A 246 -10.36 6.71 2.77
CA ARG A 246 -8.92 6.98 2.80
C ARG A 246 -8.28 6.74 1.43
N TYR A 247 -8.58 5.61 0.79
CA TYR A 247 -8.02 5.30 -0.53
C TYR A 247 -8.54 6.23 -1.63
N VAL A 248 -9.82 6.66 -1.55
CA VAL A 248 -10.37 7.73 -2.41
C VAL A 248 -9.55 9.01 -2.25
N LYS A 249 -9.28 9.42 -1.00
CA LYS A 249 -8.50 10.60 -0.65
C LYS A 249 -7.05 10.48 -1.16
N TYR A 250 -6.38 9.35 -0.90
CA TYR A 250 -5.02 9.11 -1.34
C TYR A 250 -4.92 9.11 -2.88
N ALA A 251 -5.81 8.42 -3.57
CA ALA A 251 -5.87 8.46 -5.03
C ALA A 251 -6.09 9.89 -5.57
N GLY A 252 -6.85 10.69 -4.83
CA GLY A 252 -7.09 12.09 -5.13
C GLY A 252 -5.82 12.93 -5.22
N TYR A 253 -4.84 12.74 -4.35
CA TYR A 253 -3.62 13.54 -4.28
C TYR A 253 -2.83 13.57 -5.60
N ASN A 254 -2.85 12.49 -6.37
CA ASN A 254 -2.20 12.38 -7.68
C ASN A 254 -3.15 12.57 -8.88
N THR A 255 -4.45 12.72 -8.65
CA THR A 255 -5.46 12.79 -9.73
C THR A 255 -6.27 14.09 -9.71
N GLY A 256 -5.69 15.17 -9.17
CA GLY A 256 -6.28 16.50 -9.14
C GLY A 256 -7.22 16.77 -7.95
N GLY A 257 -7.22 15.90 -6.94
CA GLY A 257 -7.88 16.18 -5.66
C GLY A 257 -7.07 17.13 -4.77
N LYS A 258 -7.72 17.64 -3.72
CA LYS A 258 -7.10 18.55 -2.77
C LYS A 258 -6.13 17.79 -1.86
N GLN A 259 -4.92 18.29 -1.76
CA GLN A 259 -3.91 17.84 -0.80
C GLN A 259 -4.18 18.43 0.59
N GLU A 260 -3.53 17.89 1.61
CA GLU A 260 -3.67 18.37 2.98
C GLU A 260 -3.00 19.73 3.16
N ASN A 261 -3.51 20.50 4.12
CA ASN A 261 -2.89 21.77 4.49
C ASN A 261 -1.58 21.52 5.27
N LYS A 262 -0.61 20.93 4.57
CA LYS A 262 0.69 20.52 5.12
C LYS A 262 1.84 21.03 4.27
N ILE A 263 2.95 21.31 4.93
CA ILE A 263 4.24 21.65 4.32
C ILE A 263 5.26 20.63 4.76
N CYS A 264 5.82 19.89 3.81
CA CYS A 264 6.91 18.95 4.05
C CYS A 264 8.25 19.60 3.69
N VAL A 265 9.09 19.84 4.69
CA VAL A 265 10.44 20.37 4.54
C VAL A 265 11.43 19.20 4.49
N ILE A 266 12.06 18.99 3.35
CA ILE A 266 13.00 17.91 3.10
C ILE A 266 14.37 18.55 2.87
N TYR A 267 15.36 18.19 3.70
CA TYR A 267 16.67 18.81 3.57
C TYR A 267 17.83 17.85 3.71
N GLY A 268 18.90 18.15 2.97
CA GLY A 268 20.22 17.56 3.17
C GLY A 268 21.25 18.64 3.51
N SER A 269 22.16 18.36 4.41
CA SER A 269 23.20 19.30 4.80
C SER A 269 24.52 18.58 5.07
N MET A 270 25.61 19.00 4.41
CA MET A 270 26.93 18.41 4.64
C MET A 270 27.59 18.93 5.91
N TYR A 271 27.59 20.27 6.08
CA TYR A 271 28.32 20.96 7.17
C TYR A 271 27.44 21.97 7.93
N GLY A 272 26.11 21.79 7.90
CA GLY A 272 25.17 22.61 8.65
C GLY A 272 24.75 23.93 7.96
N ASN A 273 25.35 24.36 6.86
CA ASN A 273 24.98 25.63 6.23
C ASN A 273 23.58 25.59 5.59
N THR A 274 23.22 24.52 4.89
CA THR A 274 21.87 24.34 4.37
C THR A 274 20.85 24.30 5.51
N LYS A 275 21.19 23.62 6.62
CA LYS A 275 20.33 23.54 7.79
C LYS A 275 20.01 24.91 8.39
N LYS A 276 20.96 25.84 8.45
CA LYS A 276 20.70 27.22 8.91
C LYS A 276 19.62 27.92 8.06
N GLY A 277 19.65 27.69 6.74
CA GLY A 277 18.62 28.20 5.83
C GLY A 277 17.26 27.54 6.10
N VAL A 278 17.24 26.24 6.36
CA VAL A 278 16.03 25.50 6.75
C VAL A 278 15.46 26.01 8.05
N ASP A 279 16.31 26.21 9.07
CA ASP A 279 15.87 26.72 10.38
C ASP A 279 15.20 28.10 10.24
N ALA A 280 15.75 28.98 9.39
CA ALA A 280 15.16 30.30 9.14
C ALA A 280 13.81 30.21 8.41
N VAL A 281 13.68 29.28 7.43
CA VAL A 281 12.37 29.06 6.73
C VAL A 281 11.34 28.46 7.67
N VAL A 282 11.70 27.49 8.49
CA VAL A 282 10.80 26.89 9.48
C VAL A 282 10.32 27.94 10.48
N GLU A 283 11.22 28.82 10.92
CA GLU A 283 10.86 29.93 11.81
C GLU A 283 9.89 30.91 11.12
N GLY A 284 10.16 31.29 9.86
CA GLY A 284 9.25 32.12 9.07
C GLY A 284 7.87 31.48 8.87
N ILE A 285 7.82 30.16 8.65
CA ILE A 285 6.54 29.43 8.57
C ILE A 285 5.79 29.48 9.91
N LYS A 286 6.47 29.30 11.05
CA LYS A 286 5.85 29.38 12.38
C LYS A 286 5.26 30.75 12.65
N GLN A 287 6.03 31.83 12.39
CA GLN A 287 5.54 33.21 12.53
C GLN A 287 4.30 33.47 11.68
N LYS A 288 4.30 32.97 10.43
CA LYS A 288 3.13 33.09 9.55
C LYS A 288 1.95 32.24 10.03
N ALA A 289 2.22 31.06 10.61
CA ALA A 289 1.19 30.22 11.21
C ALA A 289 0.48 30.93 12.38
N GLU A 290 1.24 31.56 13.28
CA GLU A 290 0.70 32.35 14.41
C GLU A 290 -0.14 33.53 13.91
N GLU A 291 0.32 34.22 12.85
CA GLU A 291 -0.45 35.31 12.22
C GLU A 291 -1.79 34.79 11.67
N LEU A 292 -1.79 33.66 10.93
CA LEU A 292 -3.00 33.05 10.37
C LEU A 292 -3.99 32.64 11.48
N GLU A 293 -3.49 32.01 12.55
CA GLU A 293 -4.31 31.61 13.70
C GLU A 293 -4.93 32.82 14.41
N SER A 294 -4.17 33.94 14.53
CA SER A 294 -4.69 35.19 15.10
C SER A 294 -5.85 35.80 14.28
N GLN A 295 -5.89 35.45 12.98
CA GLN A 295 -6.99 35.86 12.06
C GLN A 295 -8.13 34.81 11.99
N GLY A 296 -8.08 33.74 12.81
CA GLY A 296 -9.05 32.64 12.81
C GLY A 296 -8.92 31.69 11.62
N LEU A 297 -7.77 31.70 10.93
CA LEU A 297 -7.46 30.79 9.81
C LEU A 297 -6.67 29.57 10.33
N VAL A 298 -6.79 28.45 9.62
CA VAL A 298 -6.08 27.23 9.97
C VAL A 298 -4.66 27.28 9.42
N ALA A 299 -3.67 27.24 10.30
CA ALA A 299 -2.26 27.12 9.93
C ALA A 299 -1.94 25.78 9.30
N PRO A 300 -0.95 25.70 8.39
CA PRO A 300 -0.47 24.43 7.86
C PRO A 300 0.28 23.62 8.92
N GLU A 301 0.10 22.31 8.90
CA GLU A 301 0.99 21.38 9.62
C GLU A 301 2.35 21.32 8.93
N VAL A 302 3.44 21.26 9.71
CA VAL A 302 4.80 21.27 9.17
C VAL A 302 5.57 20.04 9.61
N SER A 303 6.09 19.27 8.67
CA SER A 303 7.05 18.21 8.91
C SER A 303 8.44 18.61 8.41
N VAL A 304 9.50 18.23 9.16
CA VAL A 304 10.89 18.55 8.81
C VAL A 304 11.70 17.25 8.79
N LEU A 305 12.19 16.88 7.62
CA LEU A 305 12.84 15.60 7.37
C LEU A 305 14.26 15.78 6.84
N GLU A 306 15.24 15.26 7.58
CA GLU A 306 16.64 15.26 7.16
C GLU A 306 16.96 14.02 6.33
N ILE A 307 17.51 14.22 5.14
CA ILE A 307 17.96 13.15 4.25
C ILE A 307 19.48 13.09 4.18
N PRO A 308 20.11 11.89 4.14
CA PRO A 308 19.49 10.56 4.07
C PRO A 308 19.15 9.94 5.44
N ALA A 309 19.21 10.67 6.55
CA ALA A 309 18.94 10.14 7.88
C ALA A 309 17.51 9.59 8.01
N THR A 310 16.54 10.30 7.40
CA THR A 310 15.19 9.79 7.23
C THR A 310 15.13 8.95 5.95
N ASP A 311 14.67 7.69 6.07
CA ASP A 311 14.51 6.82 4.91
C ASP A 311 13.47 7.37 3.93
N ALA A 312 13.73 7.15 2.63
CA ALA A 312 12.88 7.60 1.55
C ALA A 312 11.41 7.16 1.67
N SER A 313 11.15 5.99 2.25
CA SER A 313 9.79 5.48 2.50
C SER A 313 8.95 6.45 3.32
N PHE A 314 9.52 7.02 4.38
CA PHE A 314 8.84 7.98 5.25
C PHE A 314 8.75 9.37 4.61
N VAL A 315 9.80 9.78 3.88
CA VAL A 315 9.79 11.04 3.11
C VAL A 315 8.66 11.03 2.07
N LEU A 316 8.49 9.90 1.37
CA LEU A 316 7.41 9.73 0.40
C LEU A 316 6.03 9.88 1.08
N ALA A 317 5.79 9.26 2.21
CA ALA A 317 4.52 9.33 2.91
C ALA A 317 4.14 10.77 3.28
N GLU A 318 5.04 11.49 3.93
CA GLU A 318 4.81 12.88 4.33
C GLU A 318 4.64 13.83 3.13
N ALA A 319 5.50 13.67 2.13
CA ALA A 319 5.42 14.49 0.93
C ALA A 319 4.16 14.19 0.09
N TYR A 320 3.64 12.96 0.13
CA TYR A 320 2.52 12.55 -0.70
C TYR A 320 1.24 13.34 -0.41
N GLU A 321 0.91 13.49 0.86
CA GLU A 321 -0.29 14.24 1.27
C GLU A 321 -0.08 15.76 1.35
N SER A 322 1.17 16.24 1.44
CA SER A 322 1.48 17.67 1.62
C SER A 322 1.18 18.51 0.38
N ALA A 323 0.56 19.66 0.56
CA ALA A 323 0.33 20.64 -0.51
C ALA A 323 1.60 21.43 -0.87
N GLY A 324 2.48 21.65 0.10
CA GLY A 324 3.72 22.37 -0.06
C GLY A 324 4.95 21.52 0.21
N ILE A 325 5.97 21.64 -0.63
CA ILE A 325 7.25 20.97 -0.48
C ILE A 325 8.37 22.01 -0.43
N VAL A 326 9.17 21.96 0.63
CA VAL A 326 10.43 22.70 0.68
C VAL A 326 11.57 21.72 0.46
N MET A 327 12.34 21.92 -0.63
CA MET A 327 13.53 21.11 -0.92
C MET A 327 14.78 21.92 -0.65
N ALA A 328 15.54 21.53 0.38
CA ALA A 328 16.76 22.23 0.76
C ALA A 328 18.00 21.32 0.59
N MET A 329 18.98 21.77 -0.20
CA MET A 329 20.16 20.96 -0.50
C MET A 329 21.40 21.80 -0.82
N PRO A 330 22.60 21.30 -0.50
CA PRO A 330 23.83 21.89 -1.01
C PRO A 330 24.06 21.48 -2.48
N THR A 331 24.87 22.28 -3.17
CA THR A 331 25.51 21.82 -4.40
C THR A 331 26.63 20.85 -4.05
N TYR A 332 26.63 19.69 -4.68
CA TYR A 332 27.64 18.65 -4.57
C TYR A 332 28.19 18.33 -5.97
N GLU A 333 29.50 18.48 -6.16
CA GLU A 333 30.18 18.21 -7.45
C GLU A 333 29.45 18.84 -8.66
N TYR A 334 29.11 20.13 -8.55
CA TYR A 334 28.40 20.93 -9.56
C TYR A 334 26.95 20.51 -9.84
N LYS A 335 26.36 19.63 -9.02
CA LYS A 335 25.00 19.08 -9.18
C LYS A 335 24.23 19.12 -7.86
N MET A 336 23.03 18.57 -7.87
CA MET A 336 22.27 18.37 -6.64
C MET A 336 22.99 17.41 -5.69
N PHE A 337 22.76 17.61 -4.42
CA PHE A 337 23.12 16.63 -3.39
C PHE A 337 22.48 15.27 -3.70
N PRO A 338 23.27 14.17 -3.84
CA PRO A 338 22.74 12.89 -4.33
C PRO A 338 21.50 12.34 -3.60
N PRO A 339 21.39 12.43 -2.26
CA PRO A 339 20.15 12.04 -1.59
C PRO A 339 18.91 12.84 -2.04
N ALA A 340 19.06 14.15 -2.32
CA ALA A 340 17.96 14.97 -2.81
C ALA A 340 17.55 14.57 -4.24
N ALA A 341 18.52 14.30 -5.11
CA ALA A 341 18.27 13.79 -6.46
C ALA A 341 17.54 12.44 -6.44
N TYR A 342 17.91 11.56 -5.52
CA TYR A 342 17.22 10.28 -5.32
C TYR A 342 15.75 10.46 -4.90
N ILE A 343 15.46 11.33 -3.94
CA ILE A 343 14.08 11.61 -3.50
C ILE A 343 13.25 12.19 -4.65
N LEU A 344 13.77 13.16 -5.40
CA LEU A 344 13.06 13.73 -6.56
C LEU A 344 12.82 12.70 -7.67
N ASN A 345 13.76 11.77 -7.89
CA ASN A 345 13.53 10.65 -8.82
C ASN A 345 12.38 9.75 -8.36
N LEU A 346 12.30 9.45 -7.05
CA LEU A 346 11.16 8.69 -6.51
C LEU A 346 9.84 9.46 -6.65
N PHE A 347 9.82 10.76 -6.41
CA PHE A 347 8.62 11.59 -6.63
C PHE A 347 8.14 11.52 -8.09
N ALA A 348 9.08 11.57 -9.05
CA ALA A 348 8.73 11.41 -10.45
C ALA A 348 8.15 10.02 -10.77
N ARG A 349 8.77 8.95 -10.25
CA ARG A 349 8.28 7.57 -10.43
C ARG A 349 6.90 7.35 -9.81
N LYS A 350 6.62 7.97 -8.67
CA LYS A 350 5.34 7.85 -7.93
C LYS A 350 4.31 8.91 -8.35
N HIS A 351 4.62 9.73 -9.38
CA HIS A 351 3.73 10.77 -9.93
C HIS A 351 3.24 11.80 -8.90
N PHE A 352 4.14 12.29 -8.03
CA PHE A 352 3.81 13.34 -7.06
C PHE A 352 3.63 14.69 -7.75
N VAL A 353 2.50 14.90 -8.39
CA VAL A 353 2.25 16.04 -9.27
C VAL A 353 1.51 17.20 -8.58
N GLY A 354 1.64 18.41 -9.15
CA GLY A 354 0.79 19.55 -8.85
C GLY A 354 0.97 20.16 -7.46
N LYS A 355 2.17 20.08 -6.88
CA LYS A 355 2.48 20.67 -5.58
C LYS A 355 3.08 22.07 -5.71
N LYS A 356 2.96 22.88 -4.65
CA LYS A 356 3.77 24.10 -4.50
C LYS A 356 5.14 23.73 -3.94
N SER A 357 6.20 24.31 -4.48
CA SER A 357 7.56 24.00 -4.04
C SER A 357 8.39 25.25 -3.78
N LEU A 358 9.26 25.18 -2.79
CA LEU A 358 10.30 26.15 -2.52
C LEU A 358 11.64 25.43 -2.49
N ARG A 359 12.63 25.95 -3.21
CA ARG A 359 13.98 25.42 -3.19
C ARG A 359 14.92 26.31 -2.37
N ILE A 360 15.69 25.70 -1.50
CA ILE A 360 16.79 26.36 -0.76
C ILE A 360 18.12 25.70 -1.17
N GLY A 361 19.07 26.49 -1.58
CA GLY A 361 20.38 26.01 -2.00
C GLY A 361 21.54 26.63 -1.23
N SER A 362 22.60 25.87 -1.01
CA SER A 362 23.88 26.38 -0.54
C SER A 362 25.03 25.87 -1.43
N TRP A 363 26.09 26.65 -1.56
CA TRP A 363 27.29 26.29 -2.36
C TRP A 363 28.53 27.05 -1.90
N GLY A 364 29.69 26.50 -2.18
CA GLY A 364 30.97 27.13 -1.85
C GLY A 364 31.45 28.14 -2.92
N TRP A 365 31.55 27.72 -4.16
CA TRP A 365 32.11 28.54 -5.24
C TRP A 365 31.22 28.65 -6.49
N ILE A 366 30.40 27.65 -6.81
CA ILE A 366 29.42 27.70 -7.90
C ILE A 366 28.18 26.89 -7.57
N GLY A 367 27.00 27.43 -7.88
CA GLY A 367 25.72 26.79 -7.69
C GLY A 367 25.29 25.99 -8.92
N GLY A 368 25.23 24.64 -8.83
CA GLY A 368 24.79 23.76 -9.92
C GLY A 368 23.52 22.99 -9.63
N ALA A 369 23.14 22.88 -8.36
CA ALA A 369 21.96 22.15 -7.92
C ALA A 369 20.65 22.69 -8.52
N LYS A 370 20.54 24.00 -8.75
CA LYS A 370 19.31 24.62 -9.27
C LYS A 370 18.91 24.04 -10.62
N ARG A 371 19.84 23.96 -11.56
CA ARG A 371 19.53 23.48 -12.92
C ARG A 371 18.99 22.05 -12.91
N GLU A 372 19.65 21.17 -12.15
CA GLU A 372 19.23 19.77 -12.07
C GLU A 372 17.88 19.64 -11.33
N TYR A 373 17.64 20.49 -10.33
CA TYR A 373 16.34 20.57 -9.64
C TYR A 373 15.22 20.99 -10.60
N ASP A 374 15.41 22.06 -11.38
CA ASP A 374 14.42 22.57 -12.34
C ASP A 374 14.07 21.47 -13.38
N GLU A 375 15.10 20.74 -13.87
CA GLU A 375 14.91 19.60 -14.77
C GLU A 375 14.10 18.47 -14.09
N ALA A 376 14.36 18.17 -12.81
CA ALA A 376 13.72 17.10 -12.06
C ALA A 376 12.25 17.39 -11.71
N ILE A 377 11.88 18.64 -11.42
CA ILE A 377 10.50 19.01 -11.07
C ILE A 377 9.60 19.24 -12.29
N THR A 378 10.16 19.44 -13.48
CA THR A 378 9.39 19.68 -14.71
C THR A 378 8.31 18.64 -14.96
N PRO A 379 8.59 17.30 -14.91
CA PRO A 379 7.57 16.29 -15.10
C PRO A 379 6.52 16.24 -13.97
N LEU A 380 6.85 16.79 -12.80
CA LEU A 380 5.99 16.83 -11.63
C LEU A 380 4.95 17.97 -11.71
N LYS A 381 5.15 18.93 -12.62
CA LYS A 381 4.27 20.11 -12.77
C LYS A 381 4.11 20.87 -11.45
N TRP A 382 5.20 20.98 -10.70
CA TRP A 382 5.21 21.76 -9.46
C TRP A 382 5.27 23.25 -9.77
N GLU A 383 4.54 24.03 -8.97
CA GLU A 383 4.62 25.49 -8.96
C GLU A 383 5.78 25.88 -8.02
N GLU A 384 6.91 26.35 -8.60
CA GLU A 384 8.04 26.86 -7.81
C GLU A 384 7.69 28.27 -7.30
N LEU A 385 7.83 28.45 -5.98
CA LEU A 385 7.67 29.75 -5.31
C LEU A 385 9.04 30.45 -5.26
N GLU A 386 9.04 31.78 -5.41
CA GLU A 386 10.23 32.63 -5.32
C GLU A 386 10.60 32.98 -3.89
#